data_3bc465a94f66d4bcef92ed77b8317fc5
#
_entry.id   3bc465a94f66d4bcef92ed77b8317fc5
#
_cell.length_a   1.000
_cell.length_b   1.000
_cell.length_c   1.000
_cell.angle_alpha   90.00
_cell.angle_beta   90.00
_cell.angle_gamma   90.00
#
_symmetry.space_group_name_H-M   'P 1'
#
loop_
_entity.id
_entity.type
_entity.pdbx_description
1 polymer ?
#
loop_
_entity_poly.entity_id
_entity_poly.type
_entity_poly.pdbx_seq_one_letter_code
_entity_poly.pdbx_strand_id
1 'polypeptide(L)'
;MDKISVVVPCYNEEEALPVYYKEMCRVMDEMKDVVFELIFVDDGSSDATLGIMKDLNEKDSRCRYLSFSRNFGKEAAIYAGLKASEGDYVALMDVDLQDPPTLLPEMYEILQEDGYDNVATKRVTRTGEPHIRSFLSESFYKFVNAISKTEIVDGARDYRLMKRKMVQAVLEMSEYNRFSKGIFGWVGFRTKWLQYDNIERSAGKTKWSMWKLFKYSVEGITGFSVAPLSLASVVGVLFCVLSFIMIAVIVVRTLVWGDPVSGCPSLACIIFMVSGVQLLCTGIVGEYLSKTYLETKKRPIFILKDSSDDKEQKHERT
;
A
#
# COMPACT_ATOMS: atom_id res chain seq x y z
N MET A 1 -13.98 26.71 -13.20
CA MET A 1 -13.42 26.48 -11.85
C MET A 1 -13.06 25.02 -11.77
N ASP A 2 -11.83 24.72 -11.41
CA ASP A 2 -11.38 23.33 -11.24
C ASP A 2 -12.02 22.73 -9.98
N LYS A 3 -12.28 21.42 -10.01
CA LYS A 3 -12.82 20.67 -8.87
C LYS A 3 -11.72 19.78 -8.28
N ILE A 4 -11.50 19.88 -6.96
CA ILE A 4 -10.60 18.99 -6.22
C ILE A 4 -11.42 18.05 -5.35
N SER A 5 -11.28 16.73 -5.59
CA SER A 5 -11.81 15.69 -4.70
C SER A 5 -10.75 15.34 -3.66
N VAL A 6 -11.09 15.37 -2.38
CA VAL A 6 -10.19 14.96 -1.30
C VAL A 6 -10.70 13.64 -0.73
N VAL A 7 -9.94 12.57 -0.93
CA VAL A 7 -10.24 11.21 -0.47
C VAL A 7 -9.57 10.97 0.87
N VAL A 8 -10.35 10.63 1.89
CA VAL A 8 -9.91 10.46 3.28
C VAL A 8 -10.37 9.10 3.81
N PRO A 9 -9.50 8.07 3.78
CA PRO A 9 -9.78 6.78 4.40
C PRO A 9 -9.80 6.91 5.93
N CYS A 10 -10.83 6.35 6.58
CA CYS A 10 -11.01 6.40 8.03
C CYS A 10 -11.34 5.02 8.60
N TYR A 11 -10.76 4.69 9.75
CA TYR A 11 -11.08 3.49 10.54
C TYR A 11 -10.87 3.72 12.02
N ASN A 12 -11.96 3.89 12.77
CA ASN A 12 -11.97 4.25 14.19
C ASN A 12 -11.16 5.54 14.43
N GLU A 13 -11.64 6.64 13.86
CA GLU A 13 -10.99 7.95 13.87
C GLU A 13 -11.93 9.04 14.41
N GLU A 14 -12.80 8.70 15.37
CA GLU A 14 -13.78 9.61 15.99
C GLU A 14 -13.15 10.88 16.60
N GLU A 15 -11.91 10.78 17.11
CA GLU A 15 -11.18 11.91 17.69
C GLU A 15 -10.49 12.77 16.62
N ALA A 16 -9.95 12.16 15.58
CA ALA A 16 -9.15 12.85 14.55
C ALA A 16 -10.03 13.55 13.50
N LEU A 17 -11.14 12.93 13.10
CA LEU A 17 -11.98 13.39 12.00
C LEU A 17 -12.53 14.82 12.17
N PRO A 18 -13.03 15.24 13.37
CA PRO A 18 -13.47 16.63 13.55
C PRO A 18 -12.35 17.65 13.47
N VAL A 19 -11.14 17.28 13.93
CA VAL A 19 -9.95 18.15 13.87
C VAL A 19 -9.48 18.31 12.44
N TYR A 20 -9.43 17.20 11.69
CA TYR A 20 -9.10 17.18 10.27
C TYR A 20 -10.06 18.05 9.45
N TYR A 21 -11.38 17.88 9.63
CA TYR A 21 -12.39 18.66 8.92
C TYR A 21 -12.22 20.17 9.16
N LYS A 22 -12.00 20.57 10.41
CA LYS A 22 -11.76 21.98 10.74
C LYS A 22 -10.54 22.56 10.02
N GLU A 23 -9.45 21.79 9.92
CA GLU A 23 -8.23 22.23 9.25
C GLU A 23 -8.43 22.27 7.72
N MET A 24 -9.14 21.30 7.16
CA MET A 24 -9.51 21.31 5.74
C MET A 24 -10.38 22.50 5.37
N CYS A 25 -11.34 22.89 6.23
CA CYS A 25 -12.14 24.10 5.98
C CYS A 25 -11.28 25.33 5.83
N ARG A 26 -10.21 25.50 6.63
CA ARG A 26 -9.27 26.63 6.50
C ARG A 26 -8.58 26.64 5.15
N VAL A 27 -8.08 25.48 4.72
CA VAL A 27 -7.39 25.37 3.42
C VAL A 27 -8.36 25.63 2.26
N MET A 28 -9.58 25.12 2.34
CA MET A 28 -10.61 25.39 1.33
C MET A 28 -10.99 26.88 1.26
N ASP A 29 -11.04 27.58 2.39
CA ASP A 29 -11.33 29.02 2.45
C ASP A 29 -10.20 29.88 1.85
N GLU A 30 -8.96 29.38 1.84
CA GLU A 30 -7.82 30.01 1.18
C GLU A 30 -7.86 29.82 -0.35
N MET A 31 -8.39 28.72 -0.85
CA MET A 31 -8.43 28.35 -2.28
C MET A 31 -9.79 28.67 -2.95
N LYS A 32 -10.19 29.94 -2.96
CA LYS A 32 -11.53 30.38 -3.40
C LYS A 32 -11.87 30.11 -4.87
N ASP A 33 -10.86 29.94 -5.70
CA ASP A 33 -11.02 29.68 -7.14
C ASP A 33 -11.16 28.18 -7.48
N VAL A 34 -11.31 27.33 -6.46
CA VAL A 34 -11.42 25.88 -6.59
C VAL A 34 -12.68 25.40 -5.90
N VAL A 35 -13.40 24.47 -6.55
CA VAL A 35 -14.53 23.76 -5.95
C VAL A 35 -14.01 22.49 -5.25
N PHE A 36 -14.44 22.26 -4.03
CA PHE A 36 -14.03 21.08 -3.26
C PHE A 36 -15.16 20.08 -3.07
N GLU A 37 -14.80 18.80 -3.08
CA GLU A 37 -15.57 17.72 -2.47
C GLU A 37 -14.69 16.90 -1.53
N LEU A 38 -15.19 16.61 -0.33
CA LEU A 38 -14.52 15.76 0.67
C LEU A 38 -15.21 14.40 0.70
N ILE A 39 -14.48 13.34 0.38
CA ILE A 39 -15.00 11.97 0.33
C ILE A 39 -14.39 11.18 1.48
N PHE A 40 -15.14 11.05 2.57
CA PHE A 40 -14.76 10.24 3.71
C PHE A 40 -15.13 8.77 3.46
N VAL A 41 -14.18 7.86 3.63
CA VAL A 41 -14.42 6.43 3.44
C VAL A 41 -14.26 5.71 4.77
N ASP A 42 -15.37 5.27 5.34
CA ASP A 42 -15.44 4.48 6.56
C ASP A 42 -15.17 3.00 6.27
N ASP A 43 -14.02 2.51 6.69
CA ASP A 43 -13.61 1.10 6.53
C ASP A 43 -14.23 0.19 7.62
N GLY A 44 -15.54 0.35 7.86
CA GLY A 44 -16.29 -0.46 8.83
C GLY A 44 -15.91 -0.18 10.27
N SER A 45 -15.88 1.10 10.67
CA SER A 45 -15.59 1.53 12.04
C SER A 45 -16.61 1.00 13.03
N SER A 46 -16.15 0.81 14.28
CA SER A 46 -16.95 0.36 15.41
C SER A 46 -17.22 1.46 16.45
N ASP A 47 -16.61 2.63 16.29
CA ASP A 47 -16.76 3.83 17.09
C ASP A 47 -17.74 4.84 16.47
N ALA A 48 -17.73 6.11 16.91
CA ALA A 48 -18.62 7.14 16.39
C ALA A 48 -18.22 7.72 15.02
N THR A 49 -17.14 7.23 14.37
CA THR A 49 -16.61 7.77 13.10
C THR A 49 -17.70 7.92 12.03
N LEU A 50 -18.49 6.87 11.76
CA LEU A 50 -19.55 6.92 10.76
C LEU A 50 -20.64 7.93 11.11
N GLY A 51 -21.00 8.04 12.40
CA GLY A 51 -21.95 9.05 12.89
C GLY A 51 -21.50 10.46 12.57
N ILE A 52 -20.23 10.76 12.85
CA ILE A 52 -19.61 12.06 12.57
C ILE A 52 -19.62 12.36 11.06
N MET A 53 -19.31 11.38 10.21
CA MET A 53 -19.35 11.57 8.73
C MET A 53 -20.76 11.93 8.24
N LYS A 54 -21.79 11.28 8.78
CA LYS A 54 -23.20 11.61 8.47
C LYS A 54 -23.56 13.02 8.89
N ASP A 55 -23.18 13.41 10.09
CA ASP A 55 -23.40 14.76 10.59
C ASP A 55 -22.69 15.83 9.76
N LEU A 56 -21.48 15.54 9.27
CA LEU A 56 -20.74 16.43 8.36
C LEU A 56 -21.44 16.54 7.00
N ASN A 57 -21.90 15.44 6.42
CA ASN A 57 -22.66 15.45 5.16
C ASN A 57 -23.97 16.25 5.26
N GLU A 58 -24.64 16.21 6.42
CA GLU A 58 -25.87 16.98 6.64
C GLU A 58 -25.61 18.49 6.80
N LYS A 59 -24.44 18.87 7.34
CA LYS A 59 -24.07 20.27 7.61
C LYS A 59 -23.36 20.94 6.43
N ASP A 60 -22.63 20.19 5.64
CA ASP A 60 -21.81 20.68 4.54
C ASP A 60 -21.99 19.79 3.30
N SER A 61 -22.62 20.31 2.29
CA SER A 61 -22.89 19.59 1.01
C SER A 61 -21.62 19.19 0.26
N ARG A 62 -20.46 19.74 0.61
CA ARG A 62 -19.16 19.33 0.06
C ARG A 62 -18.69 17.99 0.63
N CYS A 63 -19.24 17.56 1.78
CA CYS A 63 -18.86 16.33 2.45
C CYS A 63 -19.71 15.17 1.96
N ARG A 64 -19.07 14.14 1.41
CA ARG A 64 -19.69 12.86 1.03
C ARG A 64 -19.08 11.74 1.88
N TYR A 65 -19.82 10.66 2.08
CA TYR A 65 -19.29 9.49 2.78
C TYR A 65 -19.65 8.18 2.08
N LEU A 66 -18.75 7.22 2.22
CA LEU A 66 -18.91 5.82 1.85
C LEU A 66 -18.65 4.97 3.08
N SER A 67 -19.54 4.05 3.44
CA SER A 67 -19.32 3.14 4.58
C SER A 67 -19.35 1.69 4.11
N PHE A 68 -18.33 0.92 4.52
CA PHE A 68 -18.19 -0.49 4.17
C PHE A 68 -18.98 -1.40 5.11
N SER A 69 -19.38 -2.57 4.61
CA SER A 69 -20.09 -3.58 5.38
C SER A 69 -19.24 -4.22 6.51
N ARG A 70 -17.92 -4.15 6.40
CA ARG A 70 -16.91 -4.58 7.37
C ARG A 70 -15.57 -3.90 7.05
N ASN A 71 -14.55 -4.12 7.86
CA ASN A 71 -13.20 -3.70 7.52
C ASN A 71 -12.66 -4.52 6.33
N PHE A 72 -12.31 -3.82 5.23
CA PHE A 72 -11.68 -4.34 4.02
C PHE A 72 -10.22 -3.88 3.89
N GLY A 73 -9.79 -2.94 4.72
CA GLY A 73 -8.45 -2.38 4.77
C GLY A 73 -8.29 -1.03 4.05
N LYS A 74 -7.25 -0.28 4.45
CA LYS A 74 -6.96 1.06 3.93
C LYS A 74 -6.89 1.10 2.40
N GLU A 75 -6.29 0.11 1.77
CA GLU A 75 -6.14 0.03 0.32
C GLU A 75 -7.49 -0.03 -0.40
N ALA A 76 -8.45 -0.78 0.16
CA ALA A 76 -9.81 -0.83 -0.37
C ALA A 76 -10.53 0.53 -0.20
N ALA A 77 -10.31 1.22 0.92
CA ALA A 77 -10.87 2.53 1.18
C ALA A 77 -10.31 3.60 0.22
N ILE A 78 -9.00 3.57 -0.04
CA ILE A 78 -8.35 4.42 -1.07
C ILE A 78 -9.02 4.18 -2.44
N TYR A 79 -9.13 2.92 -2.85
CA TYR A 79 -9.72 2.57 -4.15
C TYR A 79 -11.17 3.03 -4.27
N ALA A 80 -11.98 2.84 -3.23
CA ALA A 80 -13.38 3.27 -3.21
C ALA A 80 -13.51 4.79 -3.31
N GLY A 81 -12.71 5.54 -2.55
CA GLY A 81 -12.69 6.99 -2.60
C GLY A 81 -12.24 7.55 -3.95
N LEU A 82 -11.18 6.99 -4.53
CA LEU A 82 -10.74 7.35 -5.88
C LEU A 82 -11.81 7.05 -6.93
N LYS A 83 -12.54 5.94 -6.80
CA LYS A 83 -13.63 5.57 -7.70
C LYS A 83 -14.83 6.49 -7.59
N ALA A 84 -15.15 6.98 -6.39
CA ALA A 84 -16.25 7.91 -6.13
C ALA A 84 -15.90 9.37 -6.44
N SER A 85 -14.61 9.69 -6.61
CA SER A 85 -14.15 11.05 -6.87
C SER A 85 -14.51 11.52 -8.28
N GLU A 86 -14.91 12.79 -8.41
CA GLU A 86 -15.35 13.40 -9.68
C GLU A 86 -14.48 14.60 -10.10
N GLY A 87 -13.63 15.13 -9.20
CA GLY A 87 -12.81 16.32 -9.42
C GLY A 87 -11.81 16.16 -10.57
N ASP A 88 -11.38 17.28 -11.15
CA ASP A 88 -10.30 17.35 -12.14
C ASP A 88 -8.97 16.92 -11.53
N TYR A 89 -8.83 17.18 -10.23
CA TYR A 89 -7.72 16.76 -9.39
C TYR A 89 -8.25 15.94 -8.21
N VAL A 90 -7.46 14.97 -7.76
CA VAL A 90 -7.82 14.13 -6.61
C VAL A 90 -6.68 14.12 -5.61
N ALA A 91 -6.95 14.62 -4.42
CA ALA A 91 -6.06 14.51 -3.27
C ALA A 91 -6.37 13.23 -2.48
N LEU A 92 -5.33 12.54 -2.04
CA LEU A 92 -5.42 11.44 -1.09
C LEU A 92 -4.74 11.88 0.20
N MET A 93 -5.44 11.88 1.32
CA MET A 93 -4.93 12.32 2.61
C MET A 93 -5.31 11.36 3.74
N ASP A 94 -4.44 11.26 4.73
CA ASP A 94 -4.75 10.58 6.00
C ASP A 94 -5.42 11.57 6.98
N VAL A 95 -6.37 11.07 7.78
CA VAL A 95 -7.15 11.88 8.71
C VAL A 95 -6.35 12.35 9.93
N ASP A 96 -5.18 11.76 10.22
CA ASP A 96 -4.40 11.96 11.45
C ASP A 96 -3.55 13.26 11.47
N LEU A 97 -3.62 14.07 10.41
CA LEU A 97 -2.88 15.32 10.22
C LEU A 97 -1.35 15.20 10.32
N GLN A 98 -0.80 13.99 10.21
CA GLN A 98 0.66 13.85 10.08
C GLN A 98 1.18 14.45 8.78
N ASP A 99 0.32 14.48 7.78
CA ASP A 99 0.54 15.11 6.49
C ASP A 99 -0.27 16.41 6.45
N PRO A 100 0.36 17.60 6.46
CA PRO A 100 -0.35 18.87 6.63
C PRO A 100 -1.19 19.23 5.41
N PRO A 101 -2.52 19.44 5.56
CA PRO A 101 -3.39 19.89 4.47
C PRO A 101 -2.95 21.22 3.85
N THR A 102 -2.20 22.05 4.58
CA THR A 102 -1.65 23.33 4.13
C THR A 102 -0.69 23.22 2.95
N LEU A 103 -0.22 22.02 2.59
CA LEU A 103 0.57 21.80 1.37
C LEU A 103 -0.30 21.75 0.11
N LEU A 104 -1.62 21.59 0.24
CA LEU A 104 -2.52 21.41 -0.91
C LEU A 104 -2.50 22.58 -1.90
N PRO A 105 -2.48 23.86 -1.48
CA PRO A 105 -2.36 24.98 -2.39
C PRO A 105 -1.08 24.91 -3.25
N GLU A 106 0.09 24.68 -2.63
CA GLU A 106 1.37 24.51 -3.33
C GLU A 106 1.34 23.33 -4.30
N MET A 107 0.77 22.20 -3.89
CA MET A 107 0.63 21.02 -4.75
C MET A 107 -0.24 21.33 -5.98
N TYR A 108 -1.30 22.10 -5.79
CA TYR A 108 -2.19 22.51 -6.87
C TYR A 108 -1.49 23.47 -7.85
N GLU A 109 -0.77 24.46 -7.37
CA GLU A 109 0.03 25.39 -8.20
C GLU A 109 1.03 24.61 -9.07
N ILE A 110 1.76 23.65 -8.49
CA ILE A 110 2.73 22.82 -9.23
C ILE A 110 2.03 22.00 -10.34
N LEU A 111 0.80 21.53 -10.13
CA LEU A 111 0.07 20.78 -11.16
C LEU A 111 -0.55 21.66 -12.24
N GLN A 112 -0.70 22.97 -11.99
CA GLN A 112 -1.09 23.95 -13.02
C GLN A 112 0.08 24.23 -13.97
N GLU A 113 1.32 24.11 -13.49
CA GLU A 113 2.49 24.18 -14.35
C GLU A 113 2.56 22.94 -15.26
N ASP A 114 3.01 23.13 -16.51
CA ASP A 114 3.18 22.01 -17.44
C ASP A 114 4.33 21.08 -17.01
N GLY A 115 4.03 19.81 -16.96
CA GLY A 115 5.07 18.79 -16.83
C GLY A 115 4.89 17.76 -15.74
N TYR A 116 3.99 17.96 -14.76
CA TYR A 116 3.71 16.99 -13.71
C TYR A 116 2.25 16.51 -13.76
N ASP A 117 2.03 15.26 -13.42
CA ASP A 117 0.71 14.61 -13.36
C ASP A 117 0.31 14.30 -11.92
N ASN A 118 1.29 14.30 -11.02
CA ASN A 118 1.16 13.96 -9.62
C ASN A 118 2.17 14.78 -8.80
N VAL A 119 1.71 15.32 -7.68
CA VAL A 119 2.57 15.86 -6.63
C VAL A 119 2.37 14.96 -5.41
N ALA A 120 3.44 14.38 -4.92
CA ALA A 120 3.43 13.49 -3.77
C ALA A 120 4.34 14.00 -2.66
N THR A 121 4.03 13.66 -1.43
CA THR A 121 4.81 14.10 -0.28
C THR A 121 5.82 13.05 0.16
N LYS A 122 6.95 13.52 0.66
CA LYS A 122 8.05 12.72 1.16
C LYS A 122 8.56 13.29 2.47
N ARG A 123 8.64 12.45 3.50
CA ARG A 123 9.21 12.83 4.80
C ARG A 123 10.73 12.89 4.74
N VAL A 124 11.33 13.98 5.22
CA VAL A 124 12.79 14.17 5.21
C VAL A 124 13.43 13.73 6.52
N THR A 125 12.80 14.02 7.66
CA THR A 125 13.38 13.77 8.98
C THR A 125 12.78 12.52 9.63
N ARG A 126 13.66 11.65 10.14
CA ARG A 126 13.32 10.48 10.98
C ARG A 126 13.63 10.76 12.46
N THR A 127 13.51 12.02 12.87
CA THR A 127 13.73 12.41 14.28
C THR A 127 12.80 11.62 15.19
N GLY A 128 13.39 10.88 16.15
CA GLY A 128 12.64 10.05 17.11
C GLY A 128 12.46 8.57 16.73
N GLU A 129 12.90 8.11 15.55
CA GLU A 129 12.88 6.67 15.23
C GLU A 129 14.14 5.96 15.73
N PRO A 130 14.04 4.72 16.27
CA PRO A 130 15.20 3.90 16.63
C PRO A 130 16.10 3.66 15.40
N HIS A 131 17.41 3.86 15.53
CA HIS A 131 18.40 3.70 14.45
C HIS A 131 18.32 2.34 13.74
N ILE A 132 18.01 1.27 14.48
CA ILE A 132 17.83 -0.08 13.92
C ILE A 132 16.65 -0.13 12.93
N ARG A 133 15.54 0.54 13.25
CA ARG A 133 14.35 0.59 12.38
C ARG A 133 14.62 1.37 11.11
N SER A 134 15.36 2.47 11.21
CA SER A 134 15.77 3.28 10.06
C SER A 134 16.67 2.49 9.12
N PHE A 135 17.70 1.80 9.66
CA PHE A 135 18.62 0.96 8.88
C PHE A 135 17.91 -0.21 8.18
N LEU A 136 16.99 -0.88 8.87
CA LEU A 136 16.20 -1.97 8.28
C LEU A 136 15.29 -1.45 7.16
N SER A 137 14.67 -0.29 7.34
CA SER A 137 13.83 0.36 6.32
C SER A 137 14.65 0.72 5.08
N GLU A 138 15.80 1.38 5.23
CA GLU A 138 16.67 1.74 4.09
C GLU A 138 17.17 0.52 3.33
N SER A 139 17.60 -0.51 4.06
CA SER A 139 18.04 -1.77 3.46
C SER A 139 16.91 -2.46 2.70
N PHE A 140 15.69 -2.41 3.24
CA PHE A 140 14.49 -2.92 2.60
C PHE A 140 14.19 -2.18 1.29
N TYR A 141 14.14 -0.85 1.29
CA TYR A 141 13.87 -0.07 0.07
C TYR A 141 14.95 -0.27 -1.00
N LYS A 142 16.24 -0.32 -0.60
CA LYS A 142 17.33 -0.62 -1.53
C LYS A 142 17.17 -2.00 -2.16
N PHE A 143 16.83 -3.01 -1.35
CA PHE A 143 16.61 -4.38 -1.82
C PHE A 143 15.40 -4.45 -2.77
N VAL A 144 14.26 -3.87 -2.39
CA VAL A 144 13.05 -3.87 -3.21
C VAL A 144 13.28 -3.17 -4.54
N ASN A 145 13.93 -2.00 -4.54
CA ASN A 145 14.22 -1.26 -5.76
C ASN A 145 15.23 -1.98 -6.67
N ALA A 146 16.14 -2.81 -6.10
CA ALA A 146 17.04 -3.63 -6.89
C ALA A 146 16.35 -4.81 -7.61
N ILE A 147 15.24 -5.31 -7.05
CA ILE A 147 14.51 -6.49 -7.58
C ILE A 147 13.16 -6.15 -8.24
N SER A 148 12.67 -4.92 -8.06
CA SER A 148 11.42 -4.42 -8.65
C SER A 148 11.73 -3.54 -9.86
N LYS A 149 10.87 -3.61 -10.88
CA LYS A 149 10.91 -2.67 -12.01
C LYS A 149 10.28 -1.30 -11.67
N THR A 150 9.61 -1.21 -10.53
CA THR A 150 8.94 0.00 -10.05
C THR A 150 9.77 0.60 -8.92
N GLU A 151 10.17 1.85 -9.07
CA GLU A 151 10.88 2.58 -8.03
C GLU A 151 9.92 2.96 -6.89
N ILE A 152 10.18 2.42 -5.70
CA ILE A 152 9.45 2.80 -4.49
C ILE A 152 10.32 3.80 -3.73
N VAL A 153 9.86 5.05 -3.65
CA VAL A 153 10.62 6.13 -3.01
C VAL A 153 10.59 5.96 -1.49
N ASP A 154 11.77 5.93 -0.87
CA ASP A 154 11.89 5.88 0.59
C ASP A 154 11.32 7.15 1.24
N GLY A 155 10.56 6.98 2.33
CA GLY A 155 9.86 8.08 2.99
C GLY A 155 8.61 8.58 2.27
N ALA A 156 8.22 8.00 1.12
CA ALA A 156 7.00 8.35 0.42
C ALA A 156 5.77 8.14 1.32
N ARG A 157 4.92 9.18 1.37
CA ARG A 157 3.63 9.17 2.07
C ARG A 157 2.50 8.86 1.09
N ASP A 158 1.33 8.57 1.63
CA ASP A 158 0.13 8.40 0.81
C ASP A 158 -0.41 9.75 0.33
N TYR A 159 -0.13 10.84 1.06
CA TYR A 159 -0.57 12.18 0.70
C TYR A 159 -0.02 12.62 -0.64
N ARG A 160 -0.93 12.86 -1.58
CA ARG A 160 -0.64 13.28 -2.95
C ARG A 160 -1.81 14.01 -3.58
N LEU A 161 -1.54 14.80 -4.59
CA LEU A 161 -2.53 15.40 -5.48
C LEU A 161 -2.27 14.89 -6.91
N MET A 162 -3.28 14.32 -7.55
CA MET A 162 -3.19 13.65 -8.85
C MET A 162 -4.13 14.30 -9.86
N LYS A 163 -3.70 14.45 -11.11
CA LYS A 163 -4.60 14.78 -12.22
C LYS A 163 -5.54 13.61 -12.50
N ARG A 164 -6.76 13.88 -12.96
CA ARG A 164 -7.81 12.88 -13.27
C ARG A 164 -7.30 11.72 -14.13
N LYS A 165 -6.48 12.00 -15.15
CA LYS A 165 -5.92 10.96 -16.03
C LYS A 165 -5.09 9.90 -15.29
N MET A 166 -4.32 10.31 -14.26
CA MET A 166 -3.58 9.37 -13.43
C MET A 166 -4.51 8.54 -12.55
N VAL A 167 -5.53 9.17 -11.98
CA VAL A 167 -6.53 8.46 -11.16
C VAL A 167 -7.25 7.39 -11.99
N GLN A 168 -7.64 7.70 -13.23
CA GLN A 168 -8.24 6.72 -14.14
C GLN A 168 -7.33 5.53 -14.39
N ALA A 169 -6.04 5.77 -14.70
CA ALA A 169 -5.07 4.69 -14.88
C ALA A 169 -4.90 3.83 -13.62
N VAL A 170 -4.90 4.44 -12.42
CA VAL A 170 -4.85 3.71 -11.14
C VAL A 170 -6.11 2.87 -10.91
N LEU A 171 -7.27 3.34 -11.35
CA LEU A 171 -8.55 2.62 -11.23
C LEU A 171 -8.68 1.44 -12.20
N GLU A 172 -8.01 1.48 -13.37
CA GLU A 172 -7.94 0.34 -14.29
C GLU A 172 -7.23 -0.86 -13.67
N MET A 173 -6.34 -0.61 -12.69
CA MET A 173 -5.67 -1.67 -11.93
C MET A 173 -6.59 -2.15 -10.81
N SER A 174 -7.31 -3.23 -11.07
CA SER A 174 -8.35 -3.78 -10.18
C SER A 174 -7.88 -4.97 -9.34
N GLU A 175 -6.59 -5.05 -9.05
CA GLU A 175 -6.00 -6.11 -8.22
C GLU A 175 -6.67 -6.18 -6.85
N TYR A 176 -6.96 -7.41 -6.39
CA TYR A 176 -7.51 -7.63 -5.04
C TYR A 176 -6.49 -7.30 -3.95
N ASN A 177 -5.23 -7.70 -4.16
CA ASN A 177 -4.13 -7.41 -3.26
C ASN A 177 -3.43 -6.10 -3.65
N ARG A 178 -4.10 -4.97 -3.41
CA ARG A 178 -3.60 -3.64 -3.75
C ARG A 178 -2.45 -3.22 -2.84
N PHE A 179 -1.48 -2.53 -3.43
CA PHE A 179 -0.43 -1.82 -2.74
C PHE A 179 -0.23 -0.47 -3.42
N SER A 180 -0.97 0.52 -2.97
CA SER A 180 -1.10 1.83 -3.64
C SER A 180 0.24 2.50 -3.93
N LYS A 181 1.22 2.43 -3.01
CA LYS A 181 2.57 3.00 -3.23
C LYS A 181 3.27 2.40 -4.45
N GLY A 182 3.12 1.10 -4.68
CA GLY A 182 3.63 0.43 -5.86
C GLY A 182 2.83 0.79 -7.11
N ILE A 183 1.50 0.81 -7.04
CA ILE A 183 0.61 1.14 -8.15
C ILE A 183 0.90 2.56 -8.66
N PHE A 184 1.02 3.54 -7.77
CA PHE A 184 1.32 4.94 -8.15
C PHE A 184 2.66 5.09 -8.87
N GLY A 185 3.66 4.26 -8.53
CA GLY A 185 4.93 4.23 -9.27
C GLY A 185 4.82 3.48 -10.59
N TRP A 186 4.07 2.37 -10.61
CA TRP A 186 3.94 1.49 -11.77
C TRP A 186 3.23 2.14 -12.97
N VAL A 187 2.23 3.00 -12.71
CA VAL A 187 1.50 3.72 -13.77
C VAL A 187 2.38 4.73 -14.54
N GLY A 188 3.58 5.06 -14.03
CA GLY A 188 4.63 5.77 -14.77
C GLY A 188 4.39 7.26 -15.03
N PHE A 189 3.44 7.91 -14.34
CA PHE A 189 3.17 9.33 -14.47
C PHE A 189 4.27 10.19 -13.80
N ARG A 190 4.52 11.38 -14.35
CA ARG A 190 5.54 12.30 -13.83
C ARG A 190 5.15 12.84 -12.47
N THR A 191 5.95 12.50 -11.45
CA THR A 191 5.72 12.88 -10.06
C THR A 191 6.71 13.92 -9.58
N LYS A 192 6.23 15.02 -9.00
CA LYS A 192 7.00 15.96 -8.19
C LYS A 192 6.94 15.54 -6.73
N TRP A 193 8.08 15.52 -6.05
CA TRP A 193 8.16 15.18 -4.63
C TRP A 193 8.33 16.44 -3.80
N LEU A 194 7.35 16.75 -2.95
CA LEU A 194 7.45 17.78 -1.92
C LEU A 194 8.00 17.17 -0.63
N GLN A 195 8.99 17.86 -0.08
CA GLN A 195 9.64 17.45 1.16
C GLN A 195 9.08 18.28 2.30
N TYR A 196 8.71 17.62 3.41
CA TYR A 196 8.28 18.31 4.62
C TYR A 196 8.81 17.62 5.87
N ASP A 197 8.88 18.38 6.96
CA ASP A 197 9.31 17.87 8.25
C ASP A 197 8.19 17.07 8.94
N ASN A 198 8.61 16.05 9.69
CA ASN A 198 7.66 15.19 10.39
C ASN A 198 6.86 15.98 11.42
N ILE A 199 5.54 15.95 11.30
CA ILE A 199 4.62 16.47 12.30
C ILE A 199 4.14 15.29 13.17
N GLU A 200 4.15 15.48 14.50
CA GLU A 200 3.59 14.50 15.43
C GLU A 200 2.08 14.38 15.22
N ARG A 201 1.53 13.18 15.44
CA ARG A 201 0.09 12.95 15.34
C ARG A 201 -0.69 13.87 16.26
N SER A 202 -1.74 14.47 15.74
CA SER A 202 -2.66 15.30 16.55
C SER A 202 -3.52 14.46 17.50
N ALA A 203 -3.80 13.17 17.19
CA ALA A 203 -4.56 12.23 18.01
C ALA A 203 -4.27 10.76 17.62
N GLY A 204 -4.54 9.80 18.53
CA GLY A 204 -4.47 8.37 18.28
C GLY A 204 -3.11 7.72 18.56
N LYS A 205 -3.09 6.36 18.67
CA LYS A 205 -1.88 5.55 18.92
C LYS A 205 -1.51 4.72 17.70
N THR A 206 -0.20 4.52 17.47
CA THR A 206 0.30 3.64 16.41
C THR A 206 -0.18 2.20 16.61
N LYS A 207 -0.99 1.68 15.67
CA LYS A 207 -1.56 0.31 15.70
C LYS A 207 -0.66 -0.74 14.99
N TRP A 208 0.54 -0.34 14.52
CA TRP A 208 1.43 -1.20 13.74
C TRP A 208 2.49 -1.89 14.59
N SER A 209 2.42 -3.23 14.66
CA SER A 209 3.48 -4.06 15.26
C SER A 209 4.58 -4.35 14.24
N MET A 210 5.79 -4.73 14.71
CA MET A 210 6.92 -5.14 13.84
C MET A 210 6.53 -6.29 12.90
N TRP A 211 5.71 -7.24 13.38
CA TRP A 211 5.22 -8.36 12.58
C TRP A 211 4.28 -7.91 11.44
N LYS A 212 3.41 -6.93 11.71
CA LYS A 212 2.55 -6.34 10.67
C LYS A 212 3.37 -5.61 9.60
N LEU A 213 4.43 -4.88 10.01
CA LEU A 213 5.34 -4.21 9.07
C LEU A 213 6.07 -5.22 8.20
N PHE A 214 6.58 -6.33 8.78
CA PHE A 214 7.24 -7.39 8.03
C PHE A 214 6.29 -8.03 7.01
N LYS A 215 5.07 -8.38 7.43
CA LYS A 215 4.06 -8.94 6.54
C LYS A 215 3.71 -7.99 5.38
N TYR A 216 3.50 -6.72 5.68
CA TYR A 216 3.24 -5.68 4.67
C TYR A 216 4.41 -5.54 3.67
N SER A 217 5.64 -5.67 4.16
CA SER A 217 6.84 -5.67 3.32
C SER A 217 6.88 -6.86 2.36
N VAL A 218 6.58 -8.06 2.85
CA VAL A 218 6.49 -9.28 2.03
C VAL A 218 5.38 -9.13 0.99
N GLU A 219 4.22 -8.61 1.37
CA GLU A 219 3.09 -8.35 0.47
C GLU A 219 3.49 -7.38 -0.65
N GLY A 220 4.22 -6.30 -0.34
CA GLY A 220 4.75 -5.36 -1.32
C GLY A 220 5.74 -6.00 -2.29
N ILE A 221 6.70 -6.79 -1.79
CA ILE A 221 7.69 -7.49 -2.64
C ILE A 221 6.98 -8.47 -3.58
N THR A 222 6.13 -9.33 -3.06
CA THR A 222 5.46 -10.38 -3.84
C THR A 222 4.38 -9.83 -4.78
N GLY A 223 3.87 -8.61 -4.54
CA GLY A 223 2.94 -7.91 -5.44
C GLY A 223 3.60 -7.32 -6.68
N PHE A 224 4.84 -6.83 -6.55
CA PHE A 224 5.51 -6.07 -7.63
C PHE A 224 6.80 -6.72 -8.14
N SER A 225 7.18 -7.88 -7.63
CA SER A 225 8.39 -8.58 -8.05
C SER A 225 8.20 -10.08 -8.05
N VAL A 226 8.72 -10.74 -9.08
CA VAL A 226 8.84 -12.20 -9.18
C VAL A 226 10.22 -12.69 -8.71
N ALA A 227 11.07 -11.79 -8.18
CA ALA A 227 12.43 -12.13 -7.76
C ALA A 227 12.50 -13.22 -6.68
N PRO A 228 11.63 -13.28 -5.65
CA PRO A 228 11.63 -14.39 -4.70
C PRO A 228 11.39 -15.76 -5.37
N LEU A 229 10.51 -15.79 -6.38
CA LEU A 229 10.25 -17.02 -7.14
C LEU A 229 11.44 -17.42 -8.00
N SER A 230 12.08 -16.44 -8.66
CA SER A 230 13.32 -16.65 -9.43
C SER A 230 14.47 -17.13 -8.54
N LEU A 231 14.61 -16.55 -7.33
CA LEU A 231 15.61 -16.97 -6.36
C LEU A 231 15.40 -18.42 -5.93
N ALA A 232 14.15 -18.82 -5.65
CA ALA A 232 13.84 -20.21 -5.33
C ALA A 232 14.27 -21.18 -6.46
N SER A 233 14.03 -20.77 -7.73
CA SER A 233 14.45 -21.56 -8.90
C SER A 233 15.99 -21.65 -9.02
N VAL A 234 16.71 -20.54 -8.83
CA VAL A 234 18.17 -20.52 -8.85
C VAL A 234 18.76 -21.41 -7.76
N VAL A 235 18.24 -21.30 -6.52
CA VAL A 235 18.63 -22.15 -5.39
C VAL A 235 18.39 -23.63 -5.73
N GLY A 236 17.23 -23.95 -6.30
CA GLY A 236 16.92 -25.33 -6.74
C GLY A 236 17.93 -25.86 -7.76
N VAL A 237 18.29 -25.07 -8.77
CA VAL A 237 19.30 -25.44 -9.79
C VAL A 237 20.68 -25.64 -9.14
N LEU A 238 21.11 -24.76 -8.25
CA LEU A 238 22.39 -24.89 -7.54
C LEU A 238 22.44 -26.18 -6.72
N PHE A 239 21.36 -26.50 -5.98
CA PHE A 239 21.29 -27.75 -5.23
C PHE A 239 21.29 -28.99 -6.14
N CYS A 240 20.64 -28.91 -7.29
CA CYS A 240 20.63 -29.97 -8.27
C CYS A 240 22.07 -30.24 -8.79
N VAL A 241 22.78 -29.20 -9.20
CA VAL A 241 24.18 -29.31 -9.66
C VAL A 241 25.06 -29.87 -8.56
N LEU A 242 24.94 -29.36 -7.31
CA LEU A 242 25.71 -29.84 -6.16
C LEU A 242 25.44 -31.33 -5.89
N SER A 243 24.18 -31.76 -5.98
CA SER A 243 23.78 -33.15 -5.83
C SER A 243 24.43 -34.04 -6.88
N PHE A 244 24.45 -33.65 -8.16
CA PHE A 244 25.13 -34.41 -9.20
C PHE A 244 26.64 -34.53 -8.95
N ILE A 245 27.30 -33.46 -8.51
CA ILE A 245 28.73 -33.50 -8.16
C ILE A 245 28.97 -34.46 -6.99
N MET A 246 28.14 -34.38 -5.94
CA MET A 246 28.26 -35.25 -4.77
C MET A 246 28.03 -36.73 -5.13
N ILE A 247 27.05 -37.03 -5.98
CA ILE A 247 26.80 -38.40 -6.45
C ILE A 247 28.04 -38.90 -7.22
N ALA A 248 28.61 -38.11 -8.14
CA ALA A 248 29.80 -38.50 -8.87
C ALA A 248 31.00 -38.76 -7.96
N VAL A 249 31.23 -37.90 -6.96
CA VAL A 249 32.29 -38.06 -5.95
C VAL A 249 32.10 -39.36 -5.14
N ILE A 250 30.89 -39.63 -4.66
CA ILE A 250 30.58 -40.83 -3.89
C ILE A 250 30.80 -42.08 -4.73
N VAL A 251 30.31 -42.11 -5.99
CA VAL A 251 30.49 -43.25 -6.89
C VAL A 251 31.97 -43.55 -7.12
N VAL A 252 32.77 -42.51 -7.49
CA VAL A 252 34.22 -42.67 -7.70
C VAL A 252 34.91 -43.14 -6.45
N ARG A 253 34.61 -42.56 -5.29
CA ARG A 253 35.19 -42.95 -4.00
C ARG A 253 34.89 -44.40 -3.64
N THR A 254 33.64 -44.83 -3.79
CA THR A 254 33.21 -46.20 -3.50
C THR A 254 33.88 -47.22 -4.43
N LEU A 255 34.03 -46.87 -5.71
CA LEU A 255 34.70 -47.76 -6.67
C LEU A 255 36.25 -47.90 -6.43
N VAL A 256 36.88 -46.81 -5.92
CA VAL A 256 38.35 -46.80 -5.72
C VAL A 256 38.76 -47.34 -4.35
N TRP A 257 38.03 -47.01 -3.28
CA TRP A 257 38.43 -47.28 -1.88
C TRP A 257 37.48 -48.19 -1.11
N GLY A 258 36.37 -48.63 -1.72
CA GLY A 258 35.32 -49.40 -1.01
C GLY A 258 34.48 -48.51 -0.08
N ASP A 259 33.42 -49.07 0.50
CA ASP A 259 32.51 -48.33 1.38
C ASP A 259 32.61 -48.83 2.83
N PRO A 260 33.24 -48.11 3.76
CA PRO A 260 33.11 -48.39 5.18
C PRO A 260 31.82 -47.78 5.66
N VAL A 261 30.82 -48.62 6.01
CA VAL A 261 29.46 -48.26 6.45
C VAL A 261 29.44 -47.41 7.71
N SER A 262 29.67 -46.07 7.61
CA SER A 262 29.56 -45.14 8.72
C SER A 262 28.88 -43.79 8.39
N GLY A 263 28.01 -43.77 7.37
CA GLY A 263 27.46 -42.51 6.83
C GLY A 263 26.07 -42.07 7.36
N CYS A 264 25.45 -42.79 8.34
CA CYS A 264 24.09 -42.50 8.75
C CYS A 264 23.84 -41.07 9.30
N PRO A 265 24.68 -40.46 10.15
CA PRO A 265 24.48 -39.09 10.62
C PRO A 265 24.64 -38.04 9.50
N SER A 266 25.60 -38.23 8.61
CA SER A 266 25.84 -37.34 7.48
C SER A 266 24.68 -37.36 6.47
N LEU A 267 24.14 -38.55 6.21
CA LEU A 267 22.97 -38.73 5.36
C LEU A 267 21.74 -38.05 5.94
N ALA A 268 21.50 -38.20 7.24
CA ALA A 268 20.39 -37.52 7.93
C ALA A 268 20.51 -35.98 7.81
N CYS A 269 21.71 -35.39 8.04
CA CYS A 269 21.95 -33.96 7.87
C CYS A 269 21.66 -33.47 6.45
N ILE A 270 22.11 -34.23 5.44
CA ILE A 270 21.86 -33.88 4.02
C ILE A 270 20.38 -33.93 3.72
N ILE A 271 19.66 -34.96 4.16
CA ILE A 271 18.21 -35.10 3.93
C ILE A 271 17.47 -33.93 4.58
N PHE A 272 17.75 -33.58 5.84
CA PHE A 272 17.10 -32.47 6.53
C PHE A 272 17.39 -31.14 5.83
N MET A 273 18.62 -30.90 5.38
CA MET A 273 19.00 -29.68 4.68
C MET A 273 18.26 -29.56 3.34
N VAL A 274 18.28 -30.60 2.50
CA VAL A 274 17.59 -30.60 1.21
C VAL A 274 16.09 -30.45 1.39
N SER A 275 15.49 -31.17 2.36
CA SER A 275 14.07 -31.06 2.67
C SER A 275 13.70 -29.65 3.15
N GLY A 276 14.53 -29.03 4.00
CA GLY A 276 14.29 -27.65 4.45
C GLY A 276 14.29 -26.63 3.30
N VAL A 277 15.27 -26.73 2.38
CA VAL A 277 15.30 -25.89 1.18
C VAL A 277 14.10 -26.14 0.28
N GLN A 278 13.72 -27.39 0.08
CA GLN A 278 12.56 -27.75 -0.74
C GLN A 278 11.26 -27.20 -0.15
N LEU A 279 11.06 -27.30 1.16
CA LEU A 279 9.91 -26.71 1.86
C LEU A 279 9.88 -25.18 1.73
N LEU A 280 11.04 -24.52 1.85
CA LEU A 280 11.15 -23.06 1.66
C LEU A 280 10.74 -22.66 0.24
N CYS A 281 11.28 -23.34 -0.79
CA CYS A 281 10.92 -23.08 -2.19
C CYS A 281 9.43 -23.30 -2.45
N THR A 282 8.86 -24.40 -1.91
CA THR A 282 7.44 -24.70 -2.01
C THR A 282 6.59 -23.62 -1.31
N GLY A 283 7.04 -23.11 -0.16
CA GLY A 283 6.38 -22.01 0.55
C GLY A 283 6.34 -20.72 -0.28
N ILE A 284 7.44 -20.36 -0.95
CA ILE A 284 7.49 -19.20 -1.86
C ILE A 284 6.49 -19.38 -3.01
N VAL A 285 6.49 -20.54 -3.67
CA VAL A 285 5.50 -20.85 -4.73
C VAL A 285 4.08 -20.77 -4.20
N GLY A 286 3.83 -21.31 -3.00
CA GLY A 286 2.53 -21.24 -2.33
C GLY A 286 2.03 -19.82 -2.09
N GLU A 287 2.92 -18.89 -1.75
CA GLU A 287 2.57 -17.47 -1.56
C GLU A 287 2.07 -16.83 -2.88
N TYR A 288 2.77 -17.04 -4.01
CA TYR A 288 2.33 -16.55 -5.32
C TYR A 288 1.04 -17.22 -5.78
N LEU A 289 0.91 -18.53 -5.57
CA LEU A 289 -0.30 -19.28 -5.90
C LEU A 289 -1.50 -18.76 -5.09
N SER A 290 -1.31 -18.45 -3.81
CA SER A 290 -2.34 -17.85 -2.96
C SER A 290 -2.85 -16.51 -3.52
N LYS A 291 -1.96 -15.63 -3.97
CA LYS A 291 -2.34 -14.36 -4.61
C LYS A 291 -3.10 -14.59 -5.91
N THR A 292 -2.60 -15.46 -6.78
CA THR A 292 -3.29 -15.85 -8.03
C THR A 292 -4.68 -16.39 -7.73
N TYR A 293 -4.83 -17.24 -6.70
CA TYR A 293 -6.11 -17.77 -6.28
C TYR A 293 -7.11 -16.70 -5.82
N LEU A 294 -6.64 -15.65 -5.11
CA LEU A 294 -7.49 -14.53 -4.72
C LEU A 294 -7.96 -13.73 -5.93
N GLU A 295 -7.08 -13.49 -6.90
CA GLU A 295 -7.41 -12.80 -8.16
C GLU A 295 -8.42 -13.59 -9.00
N THR A 296 -8.26 -14.91 -9.10
CA THR A 296 -9.18 -15.76 -9.89
C THR A 296 -10.59 -15.82 -9.31
N LYS A 297 -10.75 -15.58 -8.01
CA LYS A 297 -12.08 -15.50 -7.37
C LYS A 297 -12.89 -14.28 -7.80
N LYS A 298 -12.27 -13.25 -8.32
CA LYS A 298 -12.91 -11.99 -8.76
C LYS A 298 -13.89 -11.42 -7.71
N ARG A 299 -13.54 -11.54 -6.43
CA ARG A 299 -14.34 -10.95 -5.35
C ARG A 299 -14.22 -9.43 -5.41
N PRO A 300 -15.30 -8.67 -5.13
CA PRO A 300 -15.20 -7.21 -5.07
C PRO A 300 -14.19 -6.77 -3.99
N ILE A 301 -13.41 -5.73 -4.29
CA ILE A 301 -12.40 -5.16 -3.38
C ILE A 301 -13.06 -4.67 -2.09
N PHE A 302 -14.27 -4.12 -2.19
CA PHE A 302 -15.08 -3.66 -1.06
C PHE A 302 -16.57 -3.88 -1.33
N ILE A 303 -17.38 -3.85 -0.27
CA ILE A 303 -18.84 -3.88 -0.33
C ILE A 303 -19.37 -2.69 0.48
N LEU A 304 -20.11 -1.79 -0.18
CA LEU A 304 -20.78 -0.68 0.50
C LEU A 304 -21.95 -1.19 1.34
N LYS A 305 -22.08 -0.63 2.54
CA LYS A 305 -23.23 -0.79 3.43
C LYS A 305 -24.14 0.43 3.35
N ASP A 306 -23.55 1.63 3.22
CA ASP A 306 -24.25 2.90 3.26
C ASP A 306 -23.42 3.96 2.51
N SER A 307 -24.08 4.93 1.86
CA SER A 307 -23.40 6.04 1.20
C SER A 307 -24.30 7.29 1.16
N SER A 308 -23.67 8.47 1.06
CA SER A 308 -24.38 9.71 0.81
C SER A 308 -25.15 9.69 -0.52
N ASP A 309 -24.59 9.03 -1.54
CA ASP A 309 -25.10 9.01 -2.90
C ASP A 309 -26.44 8.22 -3.02
N ASP A 310 -26.63 7.20 -2.19
CA ASP A 310 -27.89 6.43 -2.13
C ASP A 310 -29.07 7.27 -1.62
N LYS A 311 -28.79 8.31 -0.83
CA LYS A 311 -29.82 9.24 -0.35
C LYS A 311 -30.27 10.20 -1.47
N GLU A 312 -29.36 10.70 -2.29
CA GLU A 312 -29.68 11.58 -3.41
C GLU A 312 -30.55 10.87 -4.47
N GLN A 313 -30.21 9.62 -4.82
CA GLN A 313 -31.01 8.82 -5.76
C GLN A 313 -32.43 8.48 -5.26
N LYS A 314 -32.62 8.42 -3.94
CA LYS A 314 -33.95 8.23 -3.36
C LYS A 314 -34.79 9.53 -3.38
N HIS A 315 -34.17 10.70 -3.24
CA HIS A 315 -34.86 12.00 -3.29
C HIS A 315 -35.26 12.41 -4.72
N GLU A 316 -34.47 12.03 -5.74
CA GLU A 316 -34.80 12.28 -7.15
C GLU A 316 -35.91 11.36 -7.69
N ARG A 317 -36.26 10.27 -6.98
CA ARG A 317 -37.30 9.32 -7.38
C ARG A 317 -38.67 9.53 -6.66
N THR A 318 -38.74 10.50 -5.76
CA THR A 318 -39.96 10.92 -5.06
C THR A 318 -40.40 12.30 -5.51
#